data_a50feece86a175c4b43a7e51adfd3262
#
_entry.id   a50feece86a175c4b43a7e51adfd3262
#
_cell.length_a   1.000
_cell.length_b   1.000
_cell.length_c   1.000
_cell.angle_alpha   90.00
_cell.angle_beta   90.00
_cell.angle_gamma   90.00
#
_symmetry.space_group_name_H-M   'P 1'
#
loop_
_entity.id
_entity.type
_entity.pdbx_description
1 polymer ?
#
loop_
_entity_poly.entity_id
_entity_poly.type
_entity_poly.pdbx_seq_one_letter_code
_entity_poly.pdbx_strand_id
1 'polypeptide(L)'
;KKMWKKYYDSVYKISPNIYLTKQSPEKNSFESLFGVNVDIVSIHRPGPFLDNNNICLFGVRHTYQDKFFKQMKYISDSGGVDPSNSVKDYLSDKEGKGLQLLLHPIWWQSKSKGATETLNEWRNKHNNLIKSEVRSNCKTYLD
;
A
#
# COMPACT_ATOMS: atom_id res chain seq x y z
N LYS A 1 -0.42 2.79 21.44
CA LYS A 1 0.13 1.51 20.92
C LYS A 1 -0.80 0.30 21.15
N LYS A 2 -1.45 0.13 22.34
CA LYS A 2 -2.34 -1.02 22.62
C LYS A 2 -3.62 -1.06 21.76
N MET A 3 -4.20 0.10 21.44
CA MET A 3 -5.47 0.18 20.69
C MET A 3 -5.29 -0.20 19.21
N TRP A 4 -4.19 0.23 18.59
CA TRP A 4 -3.86 -0.14 17.21
C TRP A 4 -3.55 -1.63 17.08
N LYS A 5 -2.87 -2.23 18.05
CA LYS A 5 -2.62 -3.68 18.06
C LYS A 5 -3.93 -4.47 18.13
N LYS A 6 -4.88 -4.05 18.98
CA LYS A 6 -6.20 -4.71 19.10
C LYS A 6 -7.03 -4.59 17.81
N TYR A 7 -6.97 -3.43 17.15
CA TYR A 7 -7.61 -3.22 15.84
C TYR A 7 -6.94 -4.09 14.77
N TYR A 8 -5.62 -4.11 14.72
CA TYR A 8 -4.85 -4.99 13.84
C TYR A 8 -5.22 -6.46 14.08
N ASP A 9 -5.19 -6.92 15.32
CA ASP A 9 -5.53 -8.31 15.66
C ASP A 9 -6.99 -8.65 15.32
N SER A 10 -7.91 -7.70 15.31
CA SER A 10 -9.31 -7.93 14.94
C SER A 10 -9.56 -7.91 13.42
N VAL A 11 -8.86 -7.06 12.69
CA VAL A 11 -8.98 -6.94 11.22
C VAL A 11 -8.21 -8.06 10.52
N TYR A 12 -7.08 -8.52 11.08
CA TYR A 12 -6.25 -9.59 10.52
C TYR A 12 -6.53 -10.99 11.09
N LYS A 13 -7.51 -11.14 11.97
CA LYS A 13 -8.16 -12.44 12.23
C LYS A 13 -9.07 -12.90 11.09
N ILE A 14 -9.05 -12.23 9.96
CA ILE A 14 -9.54 -12.79 8.71
C ILE A 14 -8.78 -14.10 8.50
N SER A 15 -9.53 -15.19 8.52
CA SER A 15 -8.98 -16.54 8.40
C SER A 15 -7.94 -16.58 7.27
N PRO A 16 -6.73 -17.12 7.51
CA PRO A 16 -5.72 -17.29 6.45
C PRO A 16 -6.28 -17.95 5.19
N ASN A 17 -7.32 -18.73 5.32
CA ASN A 17 -8.01 -19.41 4.22
C ASN A 17 -8.60 -18.45 3.17
N ILE A 18 -8.95 -17.21 3.51
CA ILE A 18 -9.46 -16.24 2.51
C ILE A 18 -8.38 -15.90 1.49
N TYR A 19 -7.13 -15.77 1.91
CA TYR A 19 -6.02 -15.47 1.01
C TYR A 19 -5.58 -16.68 0.18
N LEU A 20 -5.92 -17.88 0.63
CA LEU A 20 -5.59 -19.13 -0.07
C LEU A 20 -6.63 -19.49 -1.13
N THR A 21 -7.80 -18.85 -1.14
CA THR A 21 -8.78 -19.08 -2.19
C THR A 21 -8.28 -18.50 -3.53
N LYS A 22 -8.60 -19.19 -4.63
CA LYS A 22 -8.26 -18.70 -5.98
C LYS A 22 -9.13 -17.52 -6.45
N GLN A 23 -10.08 -17.08 -5.64
CA GLN A 23 -11.02 -16.03 -5.99
C GLN A 23 -10.75 -14.77 -5.18
N SER A 24 -10.51 -13.66 -5.89
CA SER A 24 -10.52 -12.31 -5.36
C SER A 24 -11.44 -11.49 -6.24
N PRO A 25 -12.55 -10.97 -5.69
CA PRO A 25 -13.45 -10.10 -6.46
C PRO A 25 -12.74 -8.89 -7.06
N GLU A 26 -11.80 -8.31 -6.32
CA GLU A 26 -11.00 -7.16 -6.75
C GLU A 26 -10.11 -7.52 -7.95
N LYS A 27 -9.40 -8.67 -7.87
CA LYS A 27 -8.58 -9.17 -8.98
C LYS A 27 -9.45 -9.39 -10.23
N ASN A 28 -10.55 -10.10 -10.09
CA ASN A 28 -11.44 -10.40 -11.21
C ASN A 28 -12.02 -9.12 -11.83
N SER A 29 -12.42 -8.15 -11.00
CA SER A 29 -12.92 -6.86 -11.47
C SER A 29 -11.86 -6.08 -12.22
N PHE A 30 -10.63 -6.07 -11.73
CA PHE A 30 -9.50 -5.41 -12.38
C PHE A 30 -9.19 -6.07 -13.74
N GLU A 31 -9.09 -7.39 -13.79
CA GLU A 31 -8.84 -8.15 -15.01
C GLU A 31 -9.93 -7.90 -16.07
N SER A 32 -11.20 -7.89 -15.63
CA SER A 32 -12.35 -7.63 -16.51
C SER A 32 -12.35 -6.19 -17.03
N LEU A 33 -12.02 -5.20 -16.18
CA LEU A 33 -12.06 -3.79 -16.55
C LEU A 33 -10.95 -3.41 -17.52
N PHE A 34 -9.76 -3.96 -17.33
CA PHE A 34 -8.55 -3.58 -18.08
C PHE A 34 -8.16 -4.58 -19.16
N GLY A 35 -8.83 -5.73 -19.25
CA GLY A 35 -8.52 -6.76 -20.23
C GLY A 35 -7.14 -7.40 -20.08
N VAL A 36 -6.61 -7.47 -18.85
CA VAL A 36 -5.26 -7.96 -18.54
C VAL A 36 -5.31 -9.05 -17.48
N ASN A 37 -4.32 -9.94 -17.49
CA ASN A 37 -4.15 -10.92 -16.41
C ASN A 37 -3.32 -10.31 -15.28
N VAL A 38 -3.70 -10.59 -14.05
CA VAL A 38 -2.94 -10.22 -12.84
C VAL A 38 -2.11 -11.41 -12.38
N ASP A 39 -0.80 -11.32 -12.53
CA ASP A 39 0.16 -12.37 -12.16
C ASP A 39 0.77 -12.19 -10.77
N ILE A 40 0.75 -10.96 -10.27
CA ILE A 40 1.36 -10.58 -8.99
C ILE A 40 0.42 -9.59 -8.28
N VAL A 41 0.27 -9.79 -6.98
CA VAL A 41 -0.47 -8.85 -6.11
C VAL A 41 0.44 -8.29 -5.02
N SER A 42 0.16 -7.08 -4.59
CA SER A 42 0.74 -6.49 -3.39
C SER A 42 -0.32 -6.33 -2.32
N ILE A 43 0.01 -6.71 -1.09
CA ILE A 43 -0.90 -6.57 0.03
C ILE A 43 -0.57 -5.30 0.80
N HIS A 44 -1.53 -4.41 0.92
CA HIS A 44 -1.40 -3.24 1.77
C HIS A 44 -1.37 -3.67 3.24
N ARG A 45 -0.29 -3.32 3.93
CA ARG A 45 -0.02 -3.70 5.32
C ARG A 45 -0.02 -5.23 5.52
N PRO A 46 0.99 -5.92 4.99
CA PRO A 46 1.12 -7.37 5.19
C PRO A 46 1.21 -7.67 6.69
N GLY A 47 0.44 -8.65 7.12
CA GLY A 47 0.56 -9.18 8.48
C GLY A 47 1.69 -10.20 8.59
N PRO A 48 2.02 -10.67 9.80
CA PRO A 48 3.04 -11.70 10.03
C PRO A 48 2.82 -12.99 9.24
N PHE A 49 1.60 -13.21 8.78
CA PHE A 49 1.24 -14.35 7.94
C PHE A 49 2.01 -14.40 6.61
N LEU A 50 2.38 -13.24 6.05
CA LEU A 50 3.14 -13.16 4.80
C LEU A 50 4.66 -13.20 5.03
N ASP A 51 5.09 -13.03 6.27
CA ASP A 51 6.49 -13.11 6.63
C ASP A 51 6.99 -14.54 6.41
N ASN A 52 7.95 -14.70 5.50
CA ASN A 52 8.57 -15.97 5.14
C ASN A 52 7.65 -17.03 4.46
N ASN A 53 6.53 -16.64 3.91
CA ASN A 53 5.63 -17.52 3.18
C ASN A 53 5.72 -17.30 1.67
N ASN A 54 6.21 -18.31 0.94
CA ASN A 54 6.22 -18.32 -0.53
C ASN A 54 4.92 -18.88 -1.15
N ILE A 55 3.83 -18.85 -0.39
CA ILE A 55 2.52 -19.28 -0.88
C ILE A 55 1.97 -18.31 -1.94
N CYS A 56 1.07 -18.80 -2.78
CA CYS A 56 0.31 -17.93 -3.67
C CYS A 56 -0.91 -17.35 -2.94
N LEU A 57 -1.20 -16.08 -3.17
CA LEU A 57 -2.43 -15.43 -2.71
C LEU A 57 -3.40 -15.31 -3.88
N PHE A 58 -4.66 -15.71 -3.69
CA PHE A 58 -5.64 -15.69 -4.77
C PHE A 58 -5.19 -16.41 -6.05
N GLY A 59 -4.35 -17.43 -5.89
CA GLY A 59 -3.80 -18.19 -7.01
C GLY A 59 -2.65 -17.52 -7.77
N VAL A 60 -2.19 -16.34 -7.34
CA VAL A 60 -1.10 -15.57 -7.96
C VAL A 60 0.03 -15.29 -6.98
N ARG A 61 1.18 -14.90 -7.49
CA ARG A 61 2.34 -14.49 -6.67
C ARG A 61 2.06 -13.21 -5.90
N HIS A 62 2.82 -12.95 -4.87
CA HIS A 62 2.77 -11.67 -4.15
C HIS A 62 4.16 -11.09 -3.93
N THR A 63 4.23 -9.77 -3.77
CA THR A 63 5.47 -9.01 -3.67
C THR A 63 6.32 -9.31 -2.43
N TYR A 64 5.79 -10.05 -1.46
CA TYR A 64 6.49 -10.48 -0.24
C TYR A 64 7.13 -11.86 -0.36
N GLN A 65 6.99 -12.56 -1.50
CA GLN A 65 7.74 -13.81 -1.73
C GLN A 65 9.23 -13.51 -1.82
N ASP A 66 10.04 -14.48 -1.43
CA ASP A 66 11.52 -14.38 -1.39
C ASP A 66 12.13 -13.86 -2.69
N LYS A 67 11.58 -14.29 -3.84
CA LYS A 67 12.01 -13.83 -5.16
C LYS A 67 11.95 -12.30 -5.31
N PHE A 68 10.96 -11.64 -4.73
CA PHE A 68 10.76 -10.21 -4.86
C PHE A 68 11.35 -9.45 -3.67
N PHE A 69 11.16 -9.97 -2.45
CA PHE A 69 11.50 -9.24 -1.24
C PHE A 69 12.94 -9.43 -0.77
N LYS A 70 13.54 -10.63 -1.03
CA LYS A 70 14.91 -10.94 -0.60
C LYS A 70 15.93 -10.91 -1.74
N GLN A 71 15.52 -11.27 -2.97
CA GLN A 71 16.45 -11.40 -4.10
C GLN A 71 16.53 -10.12 -4.95
N MET A 72 15.59 -9.20 -4.80
CA MET A 72 15.60 -7.89 -5.45
C MET A 72 16.07 -6.81 -4.49
N LYS A 73 16.56 -5.71 -5.04
CA LYS A 73 16.80 -4.49 -4.27
C LYS A 73 15.43 -3.87 -3.93
N TYR A 74 15.16 -3.69 -2.64
CA TYR A 74 13.94 -3.02 -2.20
C TYR A 74 14.23 -1.54 -1.93
N ILE A 75 13.45 -0.67 -2.56
CA ILE A 75 13.48 0.78 -2.35
C ILE A 75 12.04 1.25 -2.08
N SER A 76 11.84 2.14 -1.12
CA SER A 76 10.53 2.62 -0.72
C SER A 76 10.57 4.08 -0.31
N ASP A 77 9.50 4.82 -0.59
CA ASP A 77 9.20 6.15 -0.08
C ASP A 77 8.41 6.12 1.25
N SER A 78 8.32 4.96 1.91
CA SER A 78 7.58 4.79 3.16
C SER A 78 8.05 5.80 4.21
N GLY A 79 7.08 6.45 4.87
CA GLY A 79 7.37 7.51 5.83
C GLY A 79 7.76 8.86 5.23
N GLY A 80 7.59 9.04 3.90
CA GLY A 80 7.89 10.30 3.21
C GLY A 80 9.38 10.49 2.92
N VAL A 81 10.14 9.42 2.87
CA VAL A 81 11.57 9.46 2.45
C VAL A 81 11.63 9.56 0.94
N ASP A 82 12.40 10.53 0.41
CA ASP A 82 12.62 10.62 -1.03
C ASP A 82 13.51 9.47 -1.52
N PRO A 83 13.02 8.58 -2.40
CA PRO A 83 13.77 7.43 -2.87
C PRO A 83 14.71 7.75 -4.04
N SER A 84 14.72 8.99 -4.55
CA SER A 84 15.37 9.38 -5.81
C SER A 84 16.87 9.05 -5.83
N ASN A 85 17.60 9.32 -4.75
CA ASN A 85 19.03 9.03 -4.69
C ASN A 85 19.29 7.51 -4.67
N SER A 86 18.53 6.77 -3.86
CA SER A 86 18.64 5.31 -3.81
C SER A 86 18.32 4.65 -5.15
N VAL A 87 17.38 5.21 -5.92
CA VAL A 87 17.07 4.75 -7.27
C VAL A 87 18.20 5.07 -8.23
N LYS A 88 18.79 6.28 -8.17
CA LYS A 88 19.94 6.65 -9.00
C LYS A 88 21.15 5.76 -8.73
N ASP A 89 21.45 5.53 -7.46
CA ASP A 89 22.55 4.66 -7.05
C ASP A 89 22.33 3.24 -7.58
N TYR A 90 21.12 2.71 -7.45
CA TYR A 90 20.77 1.41 -8.00
C TYR A 90 20.93 1.34 -9.54
N LEU A 91 20.49 2.37 -10.26
CA LEU A 91 20.60 2.40 -11.73
C LEU A 91 22.05 2.54 -12.21
N SER A 92 22.91 3.09 -11.36
CA SER A 92 24.36 3.21 -11.62
C SER A 92 25.12 1.92 -11.26
N ASP A 93 24.51 1.07 -10.43
CA ASP A 93 25.08 -0.22 -10.03
C ASP A 93 24.79 -1.28 -11.10
N LYS A 94 25.85 -1.88 -11.64
CA LYS A 94 25.75 -2.88 -12.72
C LYS A 94 25.49 -4.31 -12.20
N GLU A 95 25.15 -4.49 -10.93
CA GLU A 95 24.93 -5.84 -10.35
C GLU A 95 23.77 -6.64 -10.98
N GLY A 96 22.94 -6.03 -11.79
CA GLY A 96 21.88 -6.72 -12.57
C GLY A 96 20.76 -7.35 -11.73
N LYS A 97 20.67 -7.03 -10.43
CA LYS A 97 19.56 -7.49 -9.57
C LYS A 97 18.27 -6.78 -9.98
N GLY A 98 17.13 -7.46 -9.83
CA GLY A 98 15.82 -6.81 -10.01
C GLY A 98 15.59 -5.72 -8.96
N LEU A 99 14.73 -4.73 -9.29
CA LEU A 99 14.29 -3.68 -8.37
C LEU A 99 12.82 -3.90 -7.98
N GLN A 100 12.55 -3.88 -6.68
CA GLN A 100 11.20 -3.72 -6.15
C GLN A 100 11.07 -2.31 -5.58
N LEU A 101 10.27 -1.47 -6.24
CA LEU A 101 10.02 -0.09 -5.86
C LEU A 101 8.61 0.06 -5.30
N LEU A 102 8.50 0.51 -4.05
CA LEU A 102 7.23 0.83 -3.40
C LEU A 102 7.07 2.35 -3.29
N LEU A 103 6.00 2.85 -3.89
CA LEU A 103 5.69 4.28 -3.91
C LEU A 103 4.28 4.54 -3.36
N HIS A 104 4.11 5.67 -2.68
CA HIS A 104 2.83 6.12 -2.14
C HIS A 104 2.46 7.48 -2.74
N PRO A 105 1.37 7.58 -3.51
CA PRO A 105 0.99 8.82 -4.19
C PRO A 105 0.81 10.05 -3.28
N ILE A 106 0.59 9.85 -1.99
CA ILE A 106 0.46 10.94 -1.03
C ILE A 106 1.72 11.81 -0.98
N TRP A 107 2.89 11.22 -1.20
CA TRP A 107 4.17 11.95 -1.19
C TRP A 107 4.43 12.75 -2.47
N TRP A 108 3.70 12.48 -3.55
CA TRP A 108 3.90 13.16 -4.84
C TRP A 108 3.21 14.53 -4.91
N GLN A 109 2.33 14.83 -3.97
CA GLN A 109 1.49 16.03 -4.00
C GLN A 109 2.13 17.26 -3.35
N SER A 110 3.18 17.09 -2.57
CA SER A 110 3.81 18.19 -1.86
C SER A 110 5.17 18.53 -2.45
N LYS A 111 5.33 19.81 -2.79
CA LYS A 111 6.64 20.34 -3.18
C LYS A 111 7.50 20.48 -1.92
N SER A 112 8.44 19.57 -1.71
CA SER A 112 9.51 19.65 -0.69
C SER A 112 9.07 19.82 0.79
N LYS A 113 7.93 19.32 1.17
CA LYS A 113 7.49 19.32 2.58
C LYS A 113 7.83 18.00 3.24
N GLY A 114 8.18 18.06 4.53
CA GLY A 114 8.37 16.84 5.32
C GLY A 114 7.09 16.02 5.48
N ALA A 115 7.23 14.75 5.86
CA ALA A 115 6.10 13.83 6.01
C ALA A 115 4.99 14.36 6.93
N THR A 116 5.37 15.02 8.04
CA THR A 116 4.41 15.60 9.00
C THR A 116 3.56 16.69 8.35
N GLU A 117 4.18 17.60 7.60
CA GLU A 117 3.47 18.70 6.94
C GLU A 117 2.54 18.16 5.86
N THR A 118 3.02 17.26 5.01
CA THR A 118 2.25 16.60 3.97
C THR A 118 1.00 15.92 4.53
N LEU A 119 1.16 15.14 5.60
CA LEU A 119 0.05 14.45 6.24
C LEU A 119 -0.92 15.40 6.93
N ASN A 120 -0.43 16.49 7.54
CA ASN A 120 -1.29 17.50 8.13
C ASN A 120 -2.10 18.27 7.07
N GLU A 121 -1.51 18.63 5.95
CA GLU A 121 -2.22 19.24 4.83
C GLU A 121 -3.31 18.31 4.27
N TRP A 122 -2.95 17.06 4.02
CA TRP A 122 -3.90 16.06 3.55
C TRP A 122 -5.06 15.91 4.52
N ARG A 123 -4.79 15.77 5.81
CA ARG A 123 -5.80 15.65 6.87
C ARG A 123 -6.72 16.87 6.91
N ASN A 124 -6.15 18.08 6.88
CA ASN A 124 -6.92 19.32 6.94
C ASN A 124 -7.82 19.47 5.70
N LYS A 125 -7.30 19.20 4.52
CA LYS A 125 -8.06 19.20 3.27
C LYS A 125 -9.21 18.20 3.32
N HIS A 126 -8.96 17.00 3.83
CA HIS A 126 -9.98 15.95 3.95
C HIS A 126 -11.06 16.31 4.97
N ASN A 127 -10.68 16.85 6.12
CA ASN A 127 -11.62 17.34 7.13
C ASN A 127 -12.51 18.45 6.60
N ASN A 128 -11.96 19.40 5.85
CA ASN A 128 -12.74 20.47 5.23
C ASN A 128 -13.72 19.93 4.18
N LEU A 129 -13.30 18.95 3.39
CA LEU A 129 -14.20 18.28 2.45
C LEU A 129 -15.36 17.58 3.18
N ILE A 130 -15.07 16.78 4.21
CA ILE A 130 -16.09 16.11 5.02
C ILE A 130 -17.06 17.14 5.62
N LYS A 131 -16.56 18.22 6.20
CA LYS A 131 -17.41 19.29 6.75
C LYS A 131 -18.33 19.90 5.69
N SER A 132 -17.78 20.18 4.51
CA SER A 132 -18.55 20.70 3.38
C SER A 132 -19.66 19.73 2.96
N GLU A 133 -19.36 18.46 2.85
CA GLU A 133 -20.33 17.41 2.51
C GLU A 133 -21.43 17.26 3.58
N VAL A 134 -21.05 17.25 4.86
CA VAL A 134 -22.04 17.19 5.96
C VAL A 134 -22.96 18.40 5.93
N ARG A 135 -22.42 19.60 5.76
CA ARG A 135 -23.24 20.82 5.67
C ARG A 135 -24.20 20.82 4.47
N SER A 136 -23.75 20.34 3.32
CA SER A 136 -24.59 20.28 2.12
C SER A 136 -25.74 19.28 2.27
N ASN A 137 -25.54 18.22 3.04
CA ASN A 137 -26.52 17.16 3.23
C ASN A 137 -27.39 17.33 4.49
N CYS A 138 -26.93 18.10 5.49
CA CYS A 138 -27.66 18.32 6.74
C CYS A 138 -27.72 19.81 7.09
N LYS A 139 -28.84 20.44 6.75
CA LYS A 139 -29.05 21.89 6.97
C LYS A 139 -29.05 22.32 8.45
N THR A 140 -29.28 21.38 9.35
CA THR A 140 -29.31 21.62 10.82
C THR A 140 -27.96 21.32 11.48
N TYR A 141 -26.95 20.92 10.73
CA TYR A 141 -25.62 20.69 11.26
C TYR A 141 -24.94 22.02 11.59
N LEU A 142 -24.59 22.20 12.86
CA LEU A 142 -23.79 23.30 13.38
C LEU A 142 -22.37 22.80 13.65
N ASP A 143 -21.34 23.60 13.25
CA ASP A 143 -19.92 23.28 13.51
C ASP A 143 -19.56 23.34 14.99
#